data_afb1450ff5ebd462eabcce5f06424475
#
_entry.id   afb1450ff5ebd462eabcce5f06424475
#
_cell.length_a   1.000
_cell.length_b   1.000
_cell.length_c   1.000
_cell.angle_alpha   90.00
_cell.angle_beta   90.00
_cell.angle_gamma   90.00
#
_symmetry.space_group_name_H-M   'P 1'
#
loop_
_entity.id
_entity.type
_entity.pdbx_description
1 polymer ?
#
loop_
_entity_poly.entity_id
_entity_poly.type
_entity_poly.pdbx_seq_one_letter_code
_entity_poly.pdbx_strand_id
1 'polypeptide(L)'
;NDGHDFIDSAIKNGAVCIVHSKELLNMAPGAVYIRVEDVNDAMNKVARIFYARPSDKMKMYGVTGTNGKSTITNIMRDIINDKTPCGYIGTIAIKYGDIELQPNLTTPDALFLQSKLADMVRCGMKACALEVSSHGLAQHRVDGISFDCAIFTNLTYDHLDFHGTMENYFEAKTLLFKNLVKEDGVSVINKDDEKYGALKDCSKARVVSYAINSEADYRAINIKMSSQGTQFDLVYSGHMYSVKTNLVGNFNVYNLLAVIAALNETGYDLERIIEKCAHIAQVEGRMERIDCGQPYNVIVDFAHTP
;
A
#
# COMPACT_ATOMS: atom_id res chain seq x y z
N ASN A 1 -16.60 18.44 6.83
CA ASN A 1 -17.97 18.78 6.40
C ASN A 1 -18.83 17.53 6.45
N ASP A 2 -20.07 17.67 6.98
CA ASP A 2 -21.03 16.59 7.01
C ASP A 2 -21.70 16.45 5.63
N GLY A 3 -21.70 15.26 5.05
CA GLY A 3 -22.33 15.01 3.74
C GLY A 3 -23.83 15.26 3.71
N HIS A 4 -24.49 15.18 4.87
CA HIS A 4 -25.94 15.46 4.98
C HIS A 4 -26.30 16.93 4.64
N ASP A 5 -25.38 17.86 4.83
CA ASP A 5 -25.56 19.28 4.48
C ASP A 5 -25.66 19.52 2.96
N PHE A 6 -25.28 18.53 2.16
CA PHE A 6 -25.24 18.60 0.70
C PHE A 6 -26.38 17.84 -0.01
N ILE A 7 -27.34 17.24 0.73
CA ILE A 7 -28.45 16.45 0.18
C ILE A 7 -29.26 17.26 -0.83
N ASP A 8 -29.65 18.48 -0.48
CA ASP A 8 -30.45 19.34 -1.37
C ASP A 8 -29.68 19.70 -2.66
N SER A 9 -28.37 19.92 -2.54
CA SER A 9 -27.51 20.16 -3.70
C SER A 9 -27.40 18.93 -4.59
N ALA A 10 -27.27 17.74 -4.01
CA ALA A 10 -27.23 16.49 -4.75
C ALA A 10 -28.52 16.25 -5.55
N ILE A 11 -29.68 16.50 -4.92
CA ILE A 11 -30.99 16.37 -5.58
C ILE A 11 -31.14 17.38 -6.72
N LYS A 12 -30.74 18.65 -6.51
CA LYS A 12 -30.74 19.67 -7.56
C LYS A 12 -29.85 19.30 -8.75
N ASN A 13 -28.78 18.53 -8.50
CA ASN A 13 -27.89 18.02 -9.52
C ASN A 13 -28.33 16.67 -10.11
N GLY A 14 -29.55 16.21 -9.80
CA GLY A 14 -30.17 15.04 -10.42
C GLY A 14 -30.00 13.73 -9.66
N ALA A 15 -29.62 13.77 -8.38
CA ALA A 15 -29.62 12.55 -7.56
C ALA A 15 -31.05 12.06 -7.35
N VAL A 16 -31.30 10.80 -7.71
CA VAL A 16 -32.59 10.12 -7.55
C VAL A 16 -32.62 9.16 -6.36
N CYS A 17 -31.49 8.96 -5.72
CA CYS A 17 -31.34 8.13 -4.52
C CYS A 17 -30.34 8.80 -3.56
N ILE A 18 -30.68 8.87 -2.30
CA ILE A 18 -29.85 9.40 -1.22
C ILE A 18 -29.60 8.30 -0.19
N VAL A 19 -28.33 7.97 0.04
CA VAL A 19 -27.94 7.07 1.13
C VAL A 19 -27.45 7.92 2.29
N HIS A 20 -28.01 7.72 3.47
CA HIS A 20 -27.74 8.57 4.65
C HIS A 20 -27.74 7.75 5.95
N SER A 21 -27.13 8.26 7.01
CA SER A 21 -27.10 7.61 8.33
C SER A 21 -27.90 8.35 9.40
N LYS A 22 -28.10 9.65 9.25
CA LYS A 22 -28.85 10.46 10.21
C LYS A 22 -30.34 10.46 9.91
N GLU A 23 -31.14 10.81 10.91
CA GLU A 23 -32.55 11.10 10.71
C GLU A 23 -32.71 12.41 9.93
N LEU A 24 -33.53 12.40 8.89
CA LEU A 24 -33.76 13.57 8.04
C LEU A 24 -35.14 14.15 8.39
N LEU A 25 -35.17 15.46 8.65
CA LEU A 25 -36.42 16.17 8.97
C LEU A 25 -37.25 16.42 7.70
N ASN A 26 -36.60 16.60 6.56
CA ASN A 26 -37.25 16.90 5.29
C ASN A 26 -36.72 15.95 4.20
N MET A 27 -37.62 15.39 3.42
CA MET A 27 -37.30 14.53 2.26
C MET A 27 -37.94 15.13 1.02
N ALA A 28 -37.14 15.45 0.01
CA ALA A 28 -37.67 15.97 -1.25
C ALA A 28 -38.49 14.90 -1.99
N PRO A 29 -39.64 15.23 -2.55
CA PRO A 29 -40.40 14.28 -3.34
C PRO A 29 -39.65 13.88 -4.62
N GLY A 30 -39.77 12.61 -5.01
CA GLY A 30 -39.15 12.09 -6.24
C GLY A 30 -37.76 11.49 -6.07
N ALA A 31 -37.13 11.56 -4.90
CA ALA A 31 -35.92 10.84 -4.58
C ALA A 31 -36.19 9.67 -3.62
N VAL A 32 -35.45 8.58 -3.77
CA VAL A 32 -35.47 7.45 -2.84
C VAL A 32 -34.44 7.71 -1.73
N TYR A 33 -34.84 7.48 -0.48
CA TYR A 33 -33.95 7.64 0.68
C TYR A 33 -33.69 6.28 1.32
N ILE A 34 -32.42 5.94 1.49
CA ILE A 34 -31.98 4.67 2.09
C ILE A 34 -31.19 5.01 3.35
N ARG A 35 -31.73 4.71 4.52
CA ARG A 35 -31.02 4.85 5.78
C ARG A 35 -30.13 3.64 6.02
N VAL A 36 -28.86 3.88 6.34
CA VAL A 36 -27.85 2.88 6.68
C VAL A 36 -27.20 3.23 8.02
N GLU A 37 -26.54 2.28 8.65
CA GLU A 37 -25.80 2.52 9.89
C GLU A 37 -24.51 3.30 9.60
N ASP A 38 -23.78 2.90 8.55
CA ASP A 38 -22.52 3.53 8.11
C ASP A 38 -22.57 3.81 6.59
N VAL A 39 -22.50 5.11 6.27
CA VAL A 39 -22.48 5.58 4.86
C VAL A 39 -21.20 5.18 4.14
N ASN A 40 -20.05 5.16 4.85
CA ASN A 40 -18.78 4.77 4.23
C ASN A 40 -18.76 3.29 3.85
N ASP A 41 -19.26 2.42 4.73
CA ASP A 41 -19.41 1.00 4.43
C ASP A 41 -20.37 0.78 3.24
N ALA A 42 -21.52 1.45 3.25
CA ALA A 42 -22.47 1.40 2.14
C ALA A 42 -21.85 1.90 0.83
N MET A 43 -21.10 3.01 0.86
CA MET A 43 -20.41 3.56 -0.31
C MET A 43 -19.39 2.58 -0.87
N ASN A 44 -18.58 1.94 -0.01
CA ASN A 44 -17.60 0.94 -0.42
C ASN A 44 -18.26 -0.26 -1.12
N LYS A 45 -19.36 -0.78 -0.54
CA LYS A 45 -20.12 -1.89 -1.11
C LYS A 45 -20.72 -1.53 -2.47
N VAL A 46 -21.35 -0.36 -2.56
CA VAL A 46 -21.95 0.14 -3.81
C VAL A 46 -20.88 0.38 -4.87
N ALA A 47 -19.79 1.07 -4.53
CA ALA A 47 -18.69 1.34 -5.45
C ALA A 47 -18.08 0.03 -5.99
N ARG A 48 -17.79 -0.94 -5.10
CA ARG A 48 -17.27 -2.25 -5.49
C ARG A 48 -18.16 -2.98 -6.48
N ILE A 49 -19.48 -2.98 -6.24
CA ILE A 49 -20.46 -3.64 -7.15
C ILE A 49 -20.59 -2.87 -8.46
N PHE A 50 -20.73 -1.54 -8.40
CA PHE A 50 -20.89 -0.68 -9.56
C PHE A 50 -19.73 -0.82 -10.54
N TYR A 51 -18.51 -0.90 -10.06
CA TYR A 51 -17.31 -1.11 -10.86
C TYR A 51 -16.98 -2.59 -11.13
N ALA A 52 -17.94 -3.50 -10.89
CA ALA A 52 -17.84 -4.94 -11.18
C ALA A 52 -16.65 -5.62 -10.46
N ARG A 53 -16.43 -5.26 -9.19
CA ARG A 53 -15.44 -5.87 -8.29
C ARG A 53 -14.04 -5.95 -8.91
N PRO A 54 -13.42 -4.83 -9.23
CA PRO A 54 -12.18 -4.82 -10.01
C PRO A 54 -11.01 -5.45 -9.25
N SER A 55 -10.93 -5.32 -7.91
CA SER A 55 -9.88 -5.93 -7.09
C SER A 55 -9.92 -7.46 -7.09
N ASP A 56 -11.07 -8.08 -7.35
CA ASP A 56 -11.19 -9.54 -7.43
C ASP A 56 -10.58 -10.10 -8.73
N LYS A 57 -10.23 -9.25 -9.69
CA LYS A 57 -9.70 -9.60 -11.01
C LYS A 57 -8.19 -9.39 -11.15
N MET A 58 -7.54 -8.92 -10.09
CA MET A 58 -6.12 -8.62 -10.03
C MET A 58 -5.53 -9.14 -8.71
N LYS A 59 -4.22 -9.44 -8.69
CA LYS A 59 -3.50 -9.60 -7.43
C LYS A 59 -3.30 -8.24 -6.78
N MET A 60 -3.79 -8.09 -5.55
CA MET A 60 -3.72 -6.84 -4.80
C MET A 60 -2.65 -6.90 -3.72
N TYR A 61 -1.70 -5.97 -3.78
CA TYR A 61 -0.65 -5.80 -2.79
C TYR A 61 -0.88 -4.49 -2.03
N GLY A 62 -1.04 -4.57 -0.71
CA GLY A 62 -1.25 -3.42 0.15
C GLY A 62 -0.04 -3.17 1.05
N VAL A 63 0.51 -1.96 1.04
CA VAL A 63 1.67 -1.60 1.87
C VAL A 63 1.29 -0.51 2.86
N THR A 64 1.42 -0.80 4.15
CA THR A 64 1.22 0.17 5.23
C THR A 64 2.43 0.28 6.14
N GLY A 65 2.50 1.34 6.91
CA GLY A 65 3.57 1.70 7.84
C GLY A 65 3.79 3.20 7.85
N THR A 66 4.72 3.70 8.65
CA THR A 66 5.08 5.13 8.63
C THR A 66 5.93 5.43 7.40
N ASN A 67 7.05 4.76 7.25
CA ASN A 67 8.02 4.96 6.16
C ASN A 67 8.12 3.72 5.25
N GLY A 68 8.63 3.89 4.02
CA GLY A 68 8.91 2.80 3.08
C GLY A 68 7.78 2.46 2.11
N LYS A 69 6.54 2.91 2.33
CA LYS A 69 5.38 2.57 1.48
C LYS A 69 5.64 2.83 -0.01
N SER A 70 5.97 4.06 -0.38
CA SER A 70 6.17 4.44 -1.79
C SER A 70 7.35 3.70 -2.43
N THR A 71 8.45 3.52 -1.69
CA THR A 71 9.61 2.76 -2.18
C THR A 71 9.24 1.32 -2.46
N ILE A 72 8.61 0.62 -1.51
CA ILE A 72 8.20 -0.78 -1.65
C ILE A 72 7.23 -0.95 -2.80
N THR A 73 6.17 -0.14 -2.88
CA THR A 73 5.14 -0.28 -3.92
C THR A 73 5.67 0.00 -5.33
N ASN A 74 6.58 0.98 -5.49
CA ASN A 74 7.22 1.23 -6.78
C ASN A 74 8.15 0.09 -7.18
N ILE A 75 9.03 -0.38 -6.28
CA ILE A 75 9.91 -1.53 -6.55
C ILE A 75 9.09 -2.78 -6.89
N MET A 76 8.04 -3.08 -6.13
CA MET A 76 7.15 -4.21 -6.42
C MET A 76 6.53 -4.10 -7.80
N ARG A 77 5.95 -2.92 -8.12
CA ARG A 77 5.37 -2.69 -9.44
C ARG A 77 6.38 -2.97 -10.56
N ASP A 78 7.59 -2.45 -10.44
CA ASP A 78 8.61 -2.59 -11.49
C ASP A 78 9.06 -4.04 -11.66
N ILE A 79 9.26 -4.78 -10.56
CA ILE A 79 9.61 -6.21 -10.62
C ILE A 79 8.46 -7.03 -11.20
N ILE A 80 7.23 -6.80 -10.75
CA ILE A 80 6.04 -7.51 -11.24
C ILE A 80 5.82 -7.21 -12.72
N ASN A 81 5.93 -5.95 -13.14
CA ASN A 81 5.63 -5.47 -14.49
C ASN A 81 6.58 -6.04 -15.56
N ASP A 82 7.69 -6.63 -15.17
CA ASP A 82 8.59 -7.33 -16.08
C ASP A 82 7.91 -8.53 -16.80
N LYS A 83 6.97 -9.22 -16.17
CA LYS A 83 6.22 -10.34 -16.76
C LYS A 83 4.71 -10.20 -16.69
N THR A 84 4.23 -9.46 -15.72
CA THR A 84 2.80 -9.36 -15.40
C THR A 84 2.41 -7.89 -15.32
N PRO A 85 1.51 -7.38 -16.20
CA PRO A 85 1.09 -5.99 -16.16
C PRO A 85 0.61 -5.59 -14.76
N CYS A 86 1.29 -4.62 -14.15
CA CYS A 86 1.06 -4.19 -12.78
C CYS A 86 0.80 -2.68 -12.70
N GLY A 87 -0.32 -2.31 -12.07
CA GLY A 87 -0.62 -0.93 -11.73
C GLY A 87 0.02 -0.51 -10.40
N TYR A 88 0.03 0.80 -10.17
CA TYR A 88 0.47 1.43 -8.93
C TYR A 88 -0.50 2.54 -8.54
N ILE A 89 -0.82 2.61 -7.25
CA ILE A 89 -1.58 3.71 -6.65
C ILE A 89 -0.86 4.12 -5.37
N GLY A 90 -0.43 5.36 -5.28
CA GLY A 90 0.28 5.85 -4.11
C GLY A 90 0.53 7.34 -4.13
N THR A 91 1.43 7.81 -3.25
CA THR A 91 1.72 9.22 -3.02
C THR A 91 2.27 9.92 -4.26
N ILE A 92 3.11 9.23 -5.02
CA ILE A 92 3.85 9.83 -6.15
C ILE A 92 2.96 9.93 -7.39
N ALA A 93 2.23 8.85 -7.70
CA ALA A 93 1.42 8.78 -8.91
C ALA A 93 0.34 7.68 -8.82
N ILE A 94 -0.54 7.64 -9.82
CA ILE A 94 -1.36 6.48 -10.18
C ILE A 94 -0.91 6.07 -11.58
N LYS A 95 -0.35 4.84 -11.72
CA LYS A 95 0.25 4.36 -12.97
C LYS A 95 -0.37 3.03 -13.43
N TYR A 96 -0.77 2.95 -14.69
CA TYR A 96 -1.21 1.70 -15.33
C TYR A 96 -1.15 1.81 -16.85
N GLY A 97 -0.56 0.81 -17.51
CA GLY A 97 -0.21 0.93 -18.92
C GLY A 97 0.64 2.18 -19.17
N ASP A 98 0.26 2.98 -20.14
CA ASP A 98 0.92 4.26 -20.48
C ASP A 98 0.29 5.48 -19.75
N ILE A 99 -0.64 5.20 -18.83
CA ILE A 99 -1.35 6.25 -18.09
C ILE A 99 -0.62 6.55 -16.78
N GLU A 100 -0.34 7.84 -16.57
CA GLU A 100 0.17 8.37 -15.31
C GLU A 100 -0.67 9.58 -14.88
N LEU A 101 -1.21 9.53 -13.67
CA LEU A 101 -2.05 10.58 -13.09
C LEU A 101 -1.46 11.03 -11.76
N GLN A 102 -1.62 12.32 -11.45
CA GLN A 102 -1.26 12.86 -10.14
C GLN A 102 -2.36 12.54 -9.11
N PRO A 103 -2.02 11.91 -7.98
CA PRO A 103 -2.96 11.64 -6.92
C PRO A 103 -3.21 12.89 -6.07
N ASN A 104 -4.43 13.05 -5.57
CA ASN A 104 -4.73 14.06 -4.55
C ASN A 104 -4.41 13.56 -3.13
N LEU A 105 -4.38 12.24 -2.94
CA LEU A 105 -4.19 11.56 -1.66
C LEU A 105 -3.37 10.29 -1.88
N THR A 106 -2.51 9.95 -0.92
CA THR A 106 -1.75 8.67 -0.94
C THR A 106 -2.66 7.46 -1.17
N THR A 107 -3.79 7.44 -0.49
CA THR A 107 -4.85 6.45 -0.66
C THR A 107 -6.12 7.22 -1.01
N PRO A 108 -6.58 7.18 -2.26
CA PRO A 108 -7.76 7.89 -2.71
C PRO A 108 -9.05 7.47 -1.98
N ASP A 109 -10.10 8.28 -2.10
CA ASP A 109 -11.42 7.89 -1.62
C ASP A 109 -11.96 6.63 -2.33
N ALA A 110 -12.91 5.95 -1.67
CA ALA A 110 -13.37 4.64 -2.09
C ALA A 110 -13.93 4.63 -3.53
N LEU A 111 -14.71 5.64 -3.92
CA LEU A 111 -15.33 5.69 -5.23
C LEU A 111 -14.29 5.89 -6.34
N PHE A 112 -13.39 6.86 -6.15
CA PHE A 112 -12.30 7.12 -7.09
C PHE A 112 -11.34 5.91 -7.17
N LEU A 113 -11.02 5.28 -6.03
CA LEU A 113 -10.16 4.10 -5.98
C LEU A 113 -10.76 2.94 -6.77
N GLN A 114 -12.03 2.60 -6.56
CA GLN A 114 -12.70 1.55 -7.33
C GLN A 114 -12.78 1.88 -8.82
N SER A 115 -12.98 3.15 -9.20
CA SER A 115 -12.96 3.58 -10.59
C SER A 115 -11.60 3.33 -11.24
N LYS A 116 -10.50 3.67 -10.54
CA LYS A 116 -9.13 3.48 -11.06
C LYS A 116 -8.74 2.01 -11.13
N LEU A 117 -9.15 1.19 -10.18
CA LEU A 117 -8.99 -0.27 -10.28
C LEU A 117 -9.76 -0.85 -11.46
N ALA A 118 -10.97 -0.35 -11.76
CA ALA A 118 -11.71 -0.75 -12.95
C ALA A 118 -11.02 -0.32 -14.26
N ASP A 119 -10.44 0.90 -14.28
CA ASP A 119 -9.61 1.36 -15.39
C ASP A 119 -8.40 0.43 -15.61
N MET A 120 -7.70 0.05 -14.52
CA MET A 120 -6.58 -0.89 -14.56
C MET A 120 -6.99 -2.24 -15.16
N VAL A 121 -8.14 -2.80 -14.72
CA VAL A 121 -8.66 -4.05 -15.30
C VAL A 121 -8.94 -3.91 -16.80
N ARG A 122 -9.54 -2.78 -17.23
CA ARG A 122 -9.80 -2.51 -18.65
C ARG A 122 -8.52 -2.37 -19.47
N CYS A 123 -7.47 -1.80 -18.87
CA CYS A 123 -6.12 -1.71 -19.47
C CYS A 123 -5.32 -3.02 -19.37
N GLY A 124 -5.92 -4.12 -18.91
CA GLY A 124 -5.28 -5.43 -18.88
C GLY A 124 -4.33 -5.68 -17.72
N MET A 125 -4.31 -4.81 -16.69
CA MET A 125 -3.50 -5.06 -15.50
C MET A 125 -3.94 -6.33 -14.80
N LYS A 126 -2.98 -7.09 -14.28
CA LYS A 126 -3.16 -8.36 -13.57
C LYS A 126 -2.76 -8.28 -12.11
N ALA A 127 -2.10 -7.19 -11.72
CA ALA A 127 -1.70 -6.89 -10.37
C ALA A 127 -1.79 -5.39 -10.10
N CYS A 128 -1.87 -5.01 -8.83
CA CYS A 128 -1.78 -3.62 -8.39
C CYS A 128 -1.05 -3.53 -7.05
N ALA A 129 -0.02 -2.68 -6.97
CA ALA A 129 0.64 -2.28 -5.74
C ALA A 129 0.02 -0.98 -5.23
N LEU A 130 -0.55 -1.01 -4.01
CA LEU A 130 -1.30 0.09 -3.41
C LEU A 130 -0.66 0.55 -2.09
N GLU A 131 -0.37 1.84 -1.98
CA GLU A 131 -0.05 2.44 -0.69
C GLU A 131 -1.31 2.58 0.15
N VAL A 132 -1.32 1.92 1.32
CA VAL A 132 -2.45 1.93 2.26
C VAL A 132 -2.07 2.78 3.47
N SER A 133 -2.47 4.05 3.45
CA SER A 133 -2.22 4.99 4.54
C SER A 133 -3.13 4.71 5.74
N SER A 134 -2.69 5.11 6.94
CA SER A 134 -3.51 5.00 8.15
C SER A 134 -4.80 5.83 8.07
N HIS A 135 -4.75 7.01 7.42
CA HIS A 135 -5.94 7.80 7.12
C HIS A 135 -6.89 7.05 6.19
N GLY A 136 -6.36 6.38 5.15
CA GLY A 136 -7.16 5.58 4.23
C GLY A 136 -7.88 4.42 4.93
N LEU A 137 -7.21 3.79 5.89
CA LEU A 137 -7.79 2.73 6.72
C LEU A 137 -8.83 3.28 7.71
N ALA A 138 -8.47 4.31 8.48
CA ALA A 138 -9.37 4.91 9.47
C ALA A 138 -10.63 5.55 8.85
N GLN A 139 -10.54 5.99 7.58
CA GLN A 139 -11.65 6.57 6.83
C GLN A 139 -12.33 5.57 5.89
N HIS A 140 -12.06 4.28 6.05
CA HIS A 140 -12.70 3.19 5.30
C HIS A 140 -12.55 3.27 3.77
N ARG A 141 -11.50 3.93 3.24
CA ARG A 141 -11.34 4.15 1.80
C ARG A 141 -11.01 2.89 1.02
N VAL A 142 -10.50 1.87 1.70
CA VAL A 142 -10.03 0.59 1.10
C VAL A 142 -10.88 -0.63 1.47
N ASP A 143 -11.97 -0.46 2.23
CA ASP A 143 -12.79 -1.58 2.73
C ASP A 143 -13.43 -2.42 1.63
N GLY A 144 -13.55 -1.85 0.43
CA GLY A 144 -14.01 -2.57 -0.76
C GLY A 144 -12.94 -3.43 -1.44
N ILE A 145 -11.72 -3.56 -0.89
CA ILE A 145 -10.59 -4.28 -1.49
C ILE A 145 -10.22 -5.48 -0.61
N SER A 146 -9.93 -6.61 -1.25
CA SER A 146 -9.34 -7.78 -0.61
C SER A 146 -7.92 -7.96 -1.11
N PHE A 147 -6.92 -7.92 -0.21
CA PHE A 147 -5.50 -7.99 -0.55
C PHE A 147 -4.99 -9.43 -0.55
N ASP A 148 -4.27 -9.81 -1.59
CA ASP A 148 -3.54 -11.09 -1.66
C ASP A 148 -2.28 -11.06 -0.77
N CYS A 149 -1.69 -9.86 -0.64
CA CYS A 149 -0.56 -9.64 0.24
C CYS A 149 -0.69 -8.28 0.93
N ALA A 150 -0.49 -8.27 2.26
CA ALA A 150 -0.40 -7.08 3.09
C ALA A 150 1.01 -6.96 3.68
N ILE A 151 1.61 -5.77 3.58
CA ILE A 151 2.97 -5.50 4.07
C ILE A 151 2.91 -4.44 5.16
N PHE A 152 3.58 -4.73 6.30
CA PHE A 152 3.84 -3.75 7.35
C PHE A 152 5.32 -3.43 7.42
N THR A 153 5.66 -2.13 7.33
CA THR A 153 7.05 -1.69 7.32
C THR A 153 7.57 -1.30 8.70
N ASN A 154 6.96 -0.32 9.32
CA ASN A 154 7.35 0.22 10.63
C ASN A 154 6.25 1.13 11.20
N LEU A 155 6.36 1.42 12.51
CA LEU A 155 5.55 2.43 13.18
C LEU A 155 6.46 3.39 13.94
N THR A 156 6.55 4.63 13.46
CA THR A 156 7.26 5.72 14.15
C THR A 156 6.32 6.90 14.37
N TYR A 157 6.73 7.88 15.17
CA TYR A 157 5.93 9.06 15.49
C TYR A 157 5.55 9.83 14.21
N ASP A 158 4.24 9.89 13.91
CA ASP A 158 3.67 10.62 12.78
C ASP A 158 2.14 10.73 12.93
N HIS A 159 1.51 11.66 12.21
CA HIS A 159 0.04 11.77 12.05
C HIS A 159 -0.78 11.81 13.36
N LEU A 160 -0.21 12.28 14.48
CA LEU A 160 -0.94 12.36 15.74
C LEU A 160 -1.93 13.54 15.80
N ASP A 161 -1.80 14.50 14.90
CA ASP A 161 -2.80 15.53 14.63
C ASP A 161 -4.16 14.93 14.23
N PHE A 162 -4.15 13.81 13.52
CA PHE A 162 -5.34 13.07 13.09
C PHE A 162 -5.72 11.95 14.06
N HIS A 163 -4.76 11.10 14.46
CA HIS A 163 -5.02 9.90 15.26
C HIS A 163 -5.10 10.17 16.77
N GLY A 164 -4.55 11.28 17.24
CA GLY A 164 -4.49 11.68 18.66
C GLY A 164 -3.41 10.92 19.45
N THR A 165 -3.32 9.59 19.32
CA THR A 165 -2.34 8.76 20.03
C THR A 165 -1.65 7.76 19.10
N MET A 166 -0.47 7.25 19.53
CA MET A 166 0.25 6.19 18.81
C MET A 166 -0.55 4.88 18.77
N GLU A 167 -1.34 4.61 19.80
CA GLU A 167 -2.22 3.44 19.88
C GLU A 167 -3.29 3.49 18.80
N ASN A 168 -4.00 4.61 18.66
CA ASN A 168 -5.01 4.80 17.61
C ASN A 168 -4.37 4.76 16.20
N TYR A 169 -3.16 5.32 16.07
CA TYR A 169 -2.41 5.26 14.81
C TYR A 169 -2.05 3.83 14.44
N PHE A 170 -1.62 3.03 15.42
CA PHE A 170 -1.35 1.60 15.24
C PHE A 170 -2.64 0.82 14.93
N GLU A 171 -3.71 1.02 15.72
CA GLU A 171 -5.00 0.35 15.51
C GLU A 171 -5.53 0.57 14.09
N ALA A 172 -5.44 1.79 13.56
CA ALA A 172 -5.82 2.05 12.19
C ALA A 172 -5.06 1.16 11.19
N LYS A 173 -3.74 0.95 11.38
CA LYS A 173 -2.94 0.08 10.50
C LYS A 173 -3.29 -1.40 10.65
N THR A 174 -3.72 -1.85 11.84
CA THR A 174 -4.11 -3.26 12.06
C THR A 174 -5.30 -3.67 11.20
N LEU A 175 -6.16 -2.71 10.78
CA LEU A 175 -7.35 -3.00 9.97
C LEU A 175 -6.99 -3.69 8.64
N LEU A 176 -5.83 -3.37 8.05
CA LEU A 176 -5.37 -4.04 6.84
C LEU A 176 -5.20 -5.55 7.06
N PHE A 177 -4.62 -5.95 8.19
CA PHE A 177 -4.30 -7.34 8.53
C PHE A 177 -5.49 -8.09 9.13
N LYS A 178 -6.30 -7.41 9.94
CA LYS A 178 -7.51 -7.98 10.56
C LYS A 178 -8.63 -8.23 9.57
N ASN A 179 -8.85 -7.28 8.63
CA ASN A 179 -10.09 -7.24 7.86
C ASN A 179 -9.89 -7.40 6.36
N LEU A 180 -8.79 -6.89 5.79
CA LEU A 180 -8.69 -6.67 4.35
C LEU A 180 -7.74 -7.63 3.63
N VAL A 181 -6.77 -8.23 4.31
CA VAL A 181 -5.99 -9.33 3.71
C VAL A 181 -6.87 -10.58 3.60
N LYS A 182 -6.76 -11.33 2.49
CA LYS A 182 -7.49 -12.59 2.29
C LYS A 182 -7.00 -13.64 3.29
N GLU A 183 -7.85 -14.59 3.70
CA GLU A 183 -7.48 -15.67 4.61
C GLU A 183 -6.41 -16.60 4.02
N ASP A 184 -6.48 -16.83 2.70
CA ASP A 184 -5.49 -17.56 1.92
C ASP A 184 -4.33 -16.68 1.39
N GLY A 185 -4.32 -15.40 1.79
CA GLY A 185 -3.28 -14.45 1.48
C GLY A 185 -2.05 -14.54 2.38
N VAL A 186 -1.20 -13.52 2.33
CA VAL A 186 0.00 -13.44 3.16
C VAL A 186 0.17 -12.06 3.79
N SER A 187 0.56 -12.04 5.07
CA SER A 187 0.94 -10.84 5.81
C SER A 187 2.44 -10.82 6.02
N VAL A 188 3.14 -9.91 5.34
CA VAL A 188 4.60 -9.73 5.44
C VAL A 188 4.90 -8.63 6.44
N ILE A 189 5.51 -8.98 7.56
CA ILE A 189 5.62 -8.09 8.73
C ILE A 189 7.09 -7.95 9.17
N ASN A 190 7.53 -6.70 9.36
CA ASN A 190 8.84 -6.40 9.90
C ASN A 190 8.94 -6.88 11.36
N LYS A 191 9.83 -7.86 11.61
CA LYS A 191 10.01 -8.45 12.93
C LYS A 191 10.88 -7.61 13.87
N ASP A 192 11.62 -6.68 13.33
CA ASP A 192 12.41 -5.73 14.11
C ASP A 192 11.59 -4.54 14.63
N ASP A 193 10.32 -4.43 14.23
CA ASP A 193 9.39 -3.44 14.77
C ASP A 193 8.69 -3.97 16.03
N GLU A 194 8.57 -3.11 17.05
CA GLU A 194 7.95 -3.45 18.35
C GLU A 194 6.50 -3.93 18.21
N LYS A 195 5.80 -3.54 17.15
CA LYS A 195 4.41 -3.92 16.88
C LYS A 195 4.24 -5.28 16.20
N TYR A 196 5.36 -5.94 15.87
CA TYR A 196 5.32 -7.26 15.20
C TYR A 196 4.41 -8.27 15.89
N GLY A 197 4.56 -8.45 17.21
CA GLY A 197 3.76 -9.43 17.97
C GLY A 197 2.26 -9.17 17.85
N ALA A 198 1.85 -7.93 18.09
CA ALA A 198 0.44 -7.56 18.01
C ALA A 198 -0.15 -7.69 16.59
N LEU A 199 0.63 -7.38 15.55
CA LEU A 199 0.20 -7.57 14.16
C LEU A 199 0.10 -9.05 13.79
N LYS A 200 1.06 -9.86 14.22
CA LYS A 200 1.03 -11.31 14.02
C LYS A 200 -0.22 -11.94 14.63
N ASP A 201 -0.55 -11.55 15.87
CA ASP A 201 -1.68 -12.11 16.60
C ASP A 201 -3.04 -11.69 16.02
N CYS A 202 -3.13 -10.52 15.39
CA CYS A 202 -4.37 -10.02 14.81
C CYS A 202 -4.54 -10.34 13.33
N SER A 203 -3.51 -10.82 12.64
CA SER A 203 -3.61 -11.12 11.21
C SER A 203 -4.44 -12.38 10.96
N LYS A 204 -5.40 -12.29 10.05
CA LYS A 204 -6.18 -13.47 9.61
C LYS A 204 -5.49 -14.30 8.53
N ALA A 205 -4.46 -13.74 7.89
CA ALA A 205 -3.64 -14.45 6.90
C ALA A 205 -2.39 -15.04 7.53
N ARG A 206 -1.75 -15.96 6.83
CA ARG A 206 -0.43 -16.49 7.21
C ARG A 206 0.58 -15.35 7.31
N VAL A 207 1.30 -15.30 8.44
CA VAL A 207 2.33 -14.30 8.67
C VAL A 207 3.69 -14.82 8.23
N VAL A 208 4.40 -13.97 7.49
CA VAL A 208 5.80 -14.13 7.09
C VAL A 208 6.59 -12.95 7.62
N SER A 209 7.67 -13.22 8.29
CA SER A 209 8.52 -12.23 8.93
C SER A 209 9.74 -11.87 8.09
N TYR A 210 10.15 -10.59 8.15
CA TYR A 210 11.44 -10.15 7.63
C TYR A 210 12.17 -9.29 8.65
N ALA A 211 13.51 -9.34 8.67
CA ALA A 211 14.33 -8.63 9.65
C ALA A 211 15.78 -8.45 9.19
N ILE A 212 16.49 -7.55 9.85
CA ILE A 212 17.95 -7.43 9.84
C ILE A 212 18.52 -7.94 11.17
N ASN A 213 17.94 -7.50 12.29
CA ASN A 213 18.49 -7.72 13.62
C ASN A 213 17.96 -9.01 14.28
N SER A 214 16.73 -9.38 14.00
CA SER A 214 16.08 -10.55 14.58
C SER A 214 16.15 -11.77 13.66
N GLU A 215 16.02 -12.98 14.22
CA GLU A 215 15.76 -14.19 13.43
C GLU A 215 14.37 -14.07 12.77
N ALA A 216 14.31 -14.27 11.46
CA ALA A 216 13.09 -14.11 10.65
C ALA A 216 13.08 -15.09 9.49
N ASP A 217 11.90 -15.25 8.84
CA ASP A 217 11.77 -16.10 7.64
C ASP A 217 12.64 -15.56 6.48
N TYR A 218 12.71 -14.23 6.33
CA TYR A 218 13.58 -13.53 5.39
C TYR A 218 14.51 -12.63 6.17
N ARG A 219 15.80 -12.96 6.26
CA ARG A 219 16.77 -12.18 7.05
C ARG A 219 17.93 -11.71 6.20
N ALA A 220 18.28 -10.44 6.33
CA ALA A 220 19.53 -9.91 5.76
C ALA A 220 20.66 -9.97 6.79
N ILE A 221 21.81 -10.49 6.36
CA ILE A 221 23.07 -10.51 7.12
C ILE A 221 24.22 -10.02 6.25
N ASN A 222 25.40 -9.80 6.83
CA ASN A 222 26.61 -9.42 6.11
C ASN A 222 26.42 -8.16 5.22
N ILE A 223 25.66 -7.17 5.71
CA ILE A 223 25.32 -5.97 4.96
C ILE A 223 26.58 -5.11 4.74
N LYS A 224 26.86 -4.79 3.48
CA LYS A 224 27.95 -3.91 3.06
C LYS A 224 27.36 -2.76 2.24
N MET A 225 27.57 -1.55 2.71
CA MET A 225 27.10 -0.33 2.05
C MET A 225 28.25 0.46 1.47
N SER A 226 28.01 1.05 0.30
CA SER A 226 28.91 2.00 -0.36
C SER A 226 28.08 3.15 -0.96
N SER A 227 28.75 4.16 -1.48
CA SER A 227 28.07 5.24 -2.23
C SER A 227 27.45 4.76 -3.56
N GLN A 228 27.78 3.57 -4.00
CA GLN A 228 27.29 2.98 -5.26
C GLN A 228 26.14 1.98 -5.08
N GLY A 229 25.78 1.67 -3.83
CA GLY A 229 24.74 0.72 -3.51
C GLY A 229 25.03 -0.14 -2.30
N THR A 230 24.21 -1.14 -2.10
CA THR A 230 24.26 -2.06 -0.96
C THR A 230 24.34 -3.51 -1.46
N GLN A 231 25.09 -4.32 -0.74
CA GLN A 231 25.13 -5.78 -0.91
C GLN A 231 24.86 -6.43 0.45
N PHE A 232 24.09 -7.50 0.47
CA PHE A 232 23.81 -8.31 1.65
C PHE A 232 23.56 -9.76 1.30
N ASP A 233 23.65 -10.64 2.28
CA ASP A 233 23.25 -12.02 2.14
C ASP A 233 21.82 -12.19 2.69
N LEU A 234 20.91 -12.68 1.85
CA LEU A 234 19.55 -13.06 2.25
C LEU A 234 19.59 -14.51 2.74
N VAL A 235 19.20 -14.73 3.98
CA VAL A 235 18.92 -16.06 4.54
C VAL A 235 17.42 -16.34 4.40
N TYR A 236 17.06 -17.40 3.69
CA TYR A 236 15.69 -17.85 3.51
C TYR A 236 15.64 -19.36 3.36
N SER A 237 14.76 -20.02 4.14
CA SER A 237 14.55 -21.49 4.10
C SER A 237 15.85 -22.31 4.21
N GLY A 238 16.79 -21.86 5.07
CA GLY A 238 18.09 -22.54 5.27
C GLY A 238 19.12 -22.32 4.18
N HIS A 239 18.82 -21.58 3.13
CA HIS A 239 19.73 -21.19 2.05
C HIS A 239 20.17 -19.74 2.18
N MET A 240 21.29 -19.42 1.55
CA MET A 240 21.86 -18.08 1.51
C MET A 240 21.98 -17.60 0.07
N TYR A 241 21.46 -16.41 -0.21
CA TYR A 241 21.45 -15.77 -1.53
C TYR A 241 22.13 -14.43 -1.46
N SER A 242 23.07 -14.14 -2.36
CA SER A 242 23.72 -12.83 -2.42
C SER A 242 22.81 -11.84 -3.16
N VAL A 243 22.43 -10.78 -2.49
CA VAL A 243 21.60 -9.69 -3.04
C VAL A 243 22.45 -8.45 -3.22
N LYS A 244 22.40 -7.87 -4.42
CA LYS A 244 23.03 -6.59 -4.74
C LYS A 244 21.95 -5.61 -5.19
N THR A 245 22.12 -4.34 -4.83
CA THR A 245 21.24 -3.26 -5.22
C THR A 245 21.99 -1.95 -5.37
N ASN A 246 21.50 -1.06 -6.23
CA ASN A 246 21.97 0.33 -6.33
C ASN A 246 21.39 1.24 -5.24
N LEU A 247 20.45 0.74 -4.42
CA LEU A 247 19.89 1.50 -3.31
C LEU A 247 20.86 1.53 -2.11
N VAL A 248 20.89 2.65 -1.39
CA VAL A 248 21.77 2.88 -0.24
C VAL A 248 20.95 3.04 1.03
N GLY A 249 21.48 2.56 2.16
CA GLY A 249 20.90 2.72 3.49
C GLY A 249 20.17 1.47 4.00
N ASN A 250 20.25 1.25 5.33
CA ASN A 250 19.64 0.10 6.00
C ASN A 250 18.11 0.04 5.80
N PHE A 251 17.43 1.20 5.75
CA PHE A 251 16.00 1.25 5.49
C PHE A 251 15.64 0.67 4.11
N ASN A 252 16.53 0.80 3.11
CA ASN A 252 16.32 0.17 1.80
C ASN A 252 16.58 -1.34 1.83
N VAL A 253 17.42 -1.84 2.74
CA VAL A 253 17.54 -3.29 2.97
C VAL A 253 16.21 -3.84 3.51
N TYR A 254 15.58 -3.17 4.48
CA TYR A 254 14.24 -3.54 4.97
C TYR A 254 13.19 -3.49 3.84
N ASN A 255 13.20 -2.43 3.03
CA ASN A 255 12.28 -2.29 1.90
C ASN A 255 12.44 -3.44 0.91
N LEU A 256 13.67 -3.84 0.58
CA LEU A 256 13.95 -4.96 -0.31
C LEU A 256 13.56 -6.31 0.28
N LEU A 257 13.83 -6.54 1.58
CA LEU A 257 13.38 -7.76 2.25
C LEU A 257 11.86 -7.91 2.19
N ALA A 258 11.13 -6.81 2.43
CA ALA A 258 9.67 -6.78 2.33
C ALA A 258 9.18 -7.11 0.91
N VAL A 259 9.81 -6.54 -0.11
CA VAL A 259 9.50 -6.81 -1.53
C VAL A 259 9.80 -8.27 -1.88
N ILE A 260 11.01 -8.76 -1.54
CA ILE A 260 11.43 -10.13 -1.84
C ILE A 260 10.47 -11.13 -1.18
N ALA A 261 10.19 -10.95 0.11
CA ALA A 261 9.25 -11.81 0.84
C ALA A 261 7.85 -11.79 0.20
N ALA A 262 7.28 -10.61 -0.04
CA ALA A 262 5.93 -10.48 -0.59
C ALA A 262 5.80 -11.12 -1.98
N LEU A 263 6.78 -10.92 -2.85
CA LEU A 263 6.74 -11.47 -4.21
C LEU A 263 7.00 -12.97 -4.23
N ASN A 264 7.98 -13.46 -3.47
CA ASN A 264 8.27 -14.90 -3.39
C ASN A 264 7.07 -15.67 -2.81
N GLU A 265 6.47 -15.18 -1.73
CA GLU A 265 5.31 -15.80 -1.08
C GLU A 265 4.01 -15.73 -1.90
N THR A 266 3.96 -14.88 -2.90
CA THR A 266 2.84 -14.79 -3.86
C THR A 266 3.15 -15.47 -5.21
N GLY A 267 4.24 -16.25 -5.28
CA GLY A 267 4.52 -17.17 -6.36
C GLY A 267 5.43 -16.63 -7.47
N TYR A 268 6.17 -15.55 -7.21
CA TYR A 268 7.26 -15.12 -8.12
C TYR A 268 8.54 -15.86 -7.76
N ASP A 269 9.34 -16.14 -8.78
CA ASP A 269 10.62 -16.83 -8.66
C ASP A 269 11.65 -15.99 -7.89
N LEU A 270 12.22 -16.56 -6.81
CA LEU A 270 13.12 -15.87 -5.90
C LEU A 270 14.40 -15.38 -6.58
N GLU A 271 15.03 -16.22 -7.42
CA GLU A 271 16.28 -15.88 -8.08
C GLU A 271 16.08 -14.69 -9.02
N ARG A 272 14.95 -14.68 -9.74
CA ARG A 272 14.59 -13.59 -10.61
C ARG A 272 14.28 -12.29 -9.84
N ILE A 273 13.61 -12.37 -8.69
CA ILE A 273 13.39 -11.19 -7.84
C ILE A 273 14.76 -10.61 -7.42
N ILE A 274 15.68 -11.46 -6.98
CA ILE A 274 17.03 -11.06 -6.55
C ILE A 274 17.81 -10.43 -7.72
N GLU A 275 17.74 -11.01 -8.91
CA GLU A 275 18.35 -10.42 -10.12
C GLU A 275 17.84 -8.99 -10.37
N LYS A 276 16.53 -8.79 -10.27
CA LYS A 276 15.92 -7.48 -10.48
C LYS A 276 16.31 -6.45 -9.40
N CYS A 277 16.61 -6.87 -8.19
CA CYS A 277 17.08 -5.98 -7.13
C CYS A 277 18.37 -5.24 -7.49
N ALA A 278 19.18 -5.77 -8.41
CA ALA A 278 20.42 -5.12 -8.87
C ALA A 278 20.18 -3.88 -9.76
N HIS A 279 19.00 -3.77 -10.37
CA HIS A 279 18.66 -2.79 -11.39
C HIS A 279 17.37 -2.02 -11.08
N ILE A 280 17.17 -1.66 -9.82
CA ILE A 280 15.96 -0.94 -9.39
C ILE A 280 16.03 0.50 -9.92
N ALA A 281 14.95 0.95 -10.54
CA ALA A 281 14.77 2.36 -10.88
C ALA A 281 14.71 3.22 -9.61
N GLN A 282 15.33 4.40 -9.67
CA GLN A 282 15.21 5.34 -8.56
C GLN A 282 13.74 5.76 -8.39
N VAL A 283 13.32 5.83 -7.14
CA VAL A 283 11.97 6.30 -6.80
C VAL A 283 12.04 7.81 -6.58
N GLU A 284 11.28 8.56 -7.36
CA GLU A 284 11.24 10.02 -7.32
C GLU A 284 11.04 10.54 -5.90
N GLY A 285 11.92 11.46 -5.48
CA GLY A 285 11.90 12.05 -4.14
C GLY A 285 12.14 11.06 -2.98
N ARG A 286 12.73 9.88 -3.22
CA ARG A 286 13.06 8.87 -2.20
C ARG A 286 14.54 8.51 -2.28
N MET A 287 15.39 9.27 -1.56
CA MET A 287 16.85 9.18 -1.68
C MET A 287 17.30 9.21 -3.16
N GLU A 288 16.61 9.98 -3.94
CA GLU A 288 16.84 10.11 -5.38
C GLU A 288 18.16 10.81 -5.61
N ARG A 289 19.08 10.12 -6.26
CA ARG A 289 20.38 10.68 -6.64
C ARG A 289 20.29 11.39 -7.96
N ILE A 290 20.58 12.69 -7.97
CA ILE A 290 20.67 13.50 -9.18
C ILE A 290 22.11 13.47 -9.66
N ASP A 291 22.34 12.89 -10.83
CA ASP A 291 23.65 12.80 -11.48
C ASP A 291 23.63 13.57 -12.79
N CYS A 292 24.36 14.71 -12.81
CA CYS A 292 24.59 15.54 -13.99
C CYS A 292 26.09 15.62 -14.32
N GLY A 293 26.90 14.68 -13.83
CA GLY A 293 28.36 14.66 -14.01
C GLY A 293 29.13 15.53 -13.03
N GLN A 294 28.48 16.04 -11.97
CA GLN A 294 29.13 16.83 -10.91
C GLN A 294 29.97 15.92 -9.96
N PRO A 295 31.06 16.45 -9.34
CA PRO A 295 31.95 15.67 -8.47
C PRO A 295 31.42 15.49 -7.03
N TYR A 296 30.18 15.83 -6.74
CA TYR A 296 29.53 15.70 -5.44
C TYR A 296 28.16 15.04 -5.59
N ASN A 297 27.67 14.42 -4.50
CA ASN A 297 26.35 13.80 -4.49
C ASN A 297 25.26 14.86 -4.24
N VAL A 298 24.21 14.83 -5.07
CA VAL A 298 22.96 15.56 -4.84
C VAL A 298 21.87 14.51 -4.64
N ILE A 299 21.15 14.62 -3.52
CA ILE A 299 20.09 13.69 -3.14
C ILE A 299 18.83 14.48 -2.88
N VAL A 300 17.71 14.02 -3.46
CA VAL A 300 16.36 14.54 -3.21
C VAL A 300 15.61 13.51 -2.38
N ASP A 301 15.09 13.94 -1.23
CA ASP A 301 14.29 13.09 -0.37
C ASP A 301 13.10 13.84 0.24
N PHE A 302 11.97 13.17 0.34
CA PHE A 302 10.74 13.68 0.97
C PHE A 302 10.74 13.50 2.49
N ALA A 303 11.91 13.29 3.10
CA ALA A 303 12.06 13.10 4.53
C ALA A 303 11.56 14.35 5.29
N HIS A 304 10.72 14.11 6.29
CA HIS A 304 10.16 15.12 7.20
C HIS A 304 10.17 14.65 8.65
N THR A 305 10.83 13.52 8.89
CA THR A 305 11.12 12.98 10.23
C THR A 305 12.62 12.90 10.45
N PRO A 306 13.13 13.09 11.69
CA PRO A 306 14.55 13.00 12.00
C PRO A 306 15.15 11.61 11.74
#